data_a6e7d03e53d8ef2a181654befcbe416a
#
_entry.id   a6e7d03e53d8ef2a181654befcbe416a
#
_cell.length_a   1.000
_cell.length_b   1.000
_cell.length_c   1.000
_cell.angle_alpha   90.00
_cell.angle_beta   90.00
_cell.angle_gamma   90.00
#
_symmetry.space_group_name_H-M   'P 1'
#
loop_
_entity.id
_entity.type
_entity.pdbx_description
1 polymer ?
#
loop_
_entity_poly.entity_id
_entity_poly.type
_entity_poly.pdbx_seq_one_letter_code
_entity_poly.pdbx_strand_id
1 'polypeptide(L)'
;MREHYTQSFRVEEVAQRAGMSVSAFYRNFQAVTAMSPIQFQKQIRLQEARLLLASHPNDVTGVGMRVGYESPSQFSREYRRLFGAPPSQDAARLRAAHGAAPATL
;
A
#
# COMPACT_ATOMS: atom_id res chain seq x y z
N MET A 1 2.68 -0.54 -14.54
CA MET A 1 3.13 -0.43 -13.24
C MET A 1 2.16 -0.81 -12.21
N ARG A 2 0.92 -0.52 -12.33
CA ARG A 2 -0.01 -0.94 -11.34
C ARG A 2 -0.09 -2.41 -11.19
N GLU A 3 0.14 -3.15 -12.24
CA GLU A 3 0.11 -4.58 -12.14
C GLU A 3 1.10 -5.08 -11.12
N HIS A 4 2.15 -4.32 -10.89
CA HIS A 4 3.17 -4.77 -9.94
C HIS A 4 2.66 -4.76 -8.51
N TYR A 5 1.63 -3.98 -8.22
CA TYR A 5 1.09 -3.95 -6.87
C TYR A 5 0.21 -5.15 -6.58
N THR A 6 -0.33 -5.78 -7.61
CA THR A 6 -1.17 -6.95 -7.40
C THR A 6 -0.36 -8.23 -7.41
N GLN A 7 0.91 -8.18 -7.81
CA GLN A 7 1.77 -9.34 -7.85
C GLN A 7 2.62 -9.41 -6.58
N SER A 8 3.15 -10.57 -6.31
CA SER A 8 4.02 -10.72 -5.16
C SER A 8 5.30 -9.93 -5.37
N PHE A 9 5.74 -9.30 -4.31
CA PHE A 9 7.00 -8.57 -4.34
C PHE A 9 8.12 -9.60 -4.42
N ARG A 10 8.98 -9.47 -5.41
CA ARG A 10 10.05 -10.45 -5.59
C ARG A 10 11.34 -9.90 -5.04
N VAL A 11 11.71 -10.39 -3.89
CA VAL A 11 12.92 -9.94 -3.22
C VAL A 11 14.15 -10.22 -4.08
N GLU A 12 14.17 -11.36 -4.76
CA GLU A 12 15.30 -11.72 -5.59
C GLU A 12 15.53 -10.70 -6.70
N GLU A 13 14.46 -10.22 -7.31
CA GLU A 13 14.59 -9.25 -8.37
C GLU A 13 15.11 -7.93 -7.86
N VAL A 14 14.62 -7.50 -6.71
CA VAL A 14 15.05 -6.25 -6.13
C VAL A 14 16.51 -6.33 -5.70
N ALA A 15 16.90 -7.43 -5.08
CA ALA A 15 18.27 -7.63 -4.67
C ALA A 15 19.21 -7.64 -5.87
N GLN A 16 18.79 -8.28 -6.94
CA GLN A 16 19.58 -8.34 -8.15
C GLN A 16 19.80 -6.95 -8.74
N ARG A 17 18.76 -6.14 -8.78
CA ARG A 17 18.88 -4.78 -9.27
C ARG A 17 19.80 -3.94 -8.43
N ALA A 18 19.85 -4.23 -7.13
CA ALA A 18 20.72 -3.51 -6.23
C ALA A 18 22.13 -4.06 -6.23
N GLY A 19 22.38 -5.15 -6.97
CA GLY A 19 23.72 -5.74 -6.99
C GLY A 19 24.07 -6.46 -5.71
N MET A 20 23.08 -7.00 -5.00
CA MET A 20 23.29 -7.68 -3.75
C MET A 20 22.80 -9.10 -3.78
N SER A 21 23.35 -9.93 -2.90
CA SER A 21 22.75 -11.23 -2.65
C SER A 21 21.46 -11.00 -1.88
N VAL A 22 20.59 -12.00 -1.87
CA VAL A 22 19.32 -11.89 -1.14
C VAL A 22 19.58 -11.67 0.35
N SER A 23 20.55 -12.39 0.92
CA SER A 23 20.88 -12.22 2.34
C SER A 23 21.36 -10.81 2.65
N ALA A 24 22.23 -10.27 1.81
CA ALA A 24 22.73 -8.92 2.02
C ALA A 24 21.62 -7.91 1.85
N PHE A 25 20.72 -8.14 0.91
CA PHE A 25 19.59 -7.26 0.71
C PHE A 25 18.70 -7.23 1.96
N TYR A 26 18.38 -8.38 2.54
CA TYR A 26 17.54 -8.43 3.72
C TYR A 26 18.20 -7.68 4.89
N ARG A 27 19.48 -7.91 5.12
CA ARG A 27 20.16 -7.25 6.22
C ARG A 27 20.17 -5.74 6.03
N ASN A 28 20.48 -5.31 4.82
CA ASN A 28 20.56 -3.90 4.53
C ASN A 28 19.20 -3.22 4.61
N PHE A 29 18.17 -3.93 4.10
CA PHE A 29 16.82 -3.40 4.12
C PHE A 29 16.34 -3.18 5.55
N GLN A 30 16.56 -4.15 6.43
CA GLN A 30 16.12 -4.01 7.81
C GLN A 30 16.92 -2.95 8.55
N ALA A 31 18.20 -2.83 8.25
CA ALA A 31 19.02 -1.80 8.88
C ALA A 31 18.55 -0.40 8.52
N VAL A 32 18.09 -0.21 7.29
CA VAL A 32 17.68 1.09 6.81
C VAL A 32 16.23 1.41 7.15
N THR A 33 15.33 0.43 6.97
CA THR A 33 13.91 0.71 7.09
C THR A 33 13.29 0.18 8.37
N ALA A 34 13.97 -0.71 9.07
CA ALA A 34 13.43 -1.41 10.23
C ALA A 34 12.20 -2.24 9.86
N MET A 35 12.07 -2.62 8.60
CA MET A 35 10.97 -3.41 8.11
C MET A 35 11.47 -4.55 7.28
N SER A 36 10.73 -5.66 7.26
CA SER A 36 11.01 -6.72 6.31
C SER A 36 10.50 -6.32 4.94
N PRO A 37 11.00 -6.93 3.87
CA PRO A 37 10.49 -6.63 2.53
C PRO A 37 9.00 -6.91 2.39
N ILE A 38 8.48 -7.93 3.08
CA ILE A 38 7.05 -8.22 3.02
C ILE A 38 6.24 -7.11 3.67
N GLN A 39 6.71 -6.59 4.80
CA GLN A 39 6.03 -5.48 5.45
C GLN A 39 6.07 -4.23 4.58
N PHE A 40 7.18 -4.01 3.91
CA PHE A 40 7.30 -2.87 3.02
C PHE A 40 6.35 -3.02 1.82
N GLN A 41 6.23 -4.23 1.29
CA GLN A 41 5.30 -4.49 0.19
C GLN A 41 3.87 -4.17 0.61
N LYS A 42 3.48 -4.61 1.80
CA LYS A 42 2.14 -4.33 2.30
C LYS A 42 1.91 -2.84 2.45
N GLN A 43 2.91 -2.13 2.91
CA GLN A 43 2.79 -0.69 3.08
C GLN A 43 2.61 0.00 1.73
N ILE A 44 3.34 -0.42 0.72
CA ILE A 44 3.20 0.13 -0.62
C ILE A 44 1.80 -0.13 -1.15
N ARG A 45 1.28 -1.35 -0.98
CA ARG A 45 -0.07 -1.67 -1.43
C ARG A 45 -1.12 -0.81 -0.74
N LEU A 46 -0.96 -0.61 0.56
CA LEU A 46 -1.93 0.18 1.31
C LEU A 46 -1.86 1.64 0.94
N GLN A 47 -0.69 2.15 0.63
CA GLN A 47 -0.58 3.53 0.19
C GLN A 47 -1.17 3.72 -1.19
N GLU A 48 -0.99 2.76 -2.08
CA GLU A 48 -1.64 2.81 -3.38
C GLU A 48 -3.17 2.74 -3.21
N ALA A 49 -3.63 1.89 -2.29
CA ALA A 49 -5.06 1.81 -2.01
C ALA A 49 -5.60 3.15 -1.54
N ARG A 50 -4.86 3.86 -0.72
CA ARG A 50 -5.32 5.15 -0.23
C ARG A 50 -5.47 6.15 -1.36
N LEU A 51 -4.55 6.14 -2.30
CA LEU A 51 -4.66 7.00 -3.47
C LEU A 51 -5.89 6.64 -4.31
N LEU A 52 -6.15 5.34 -4.47
CA LEU A 52 -7.31 4.89 -5.22
C LEU A 52 -8.62 5.24 -4.51
N LEU A 53 -8.62 5.20 -3.19
CA LEU A 53 -9.81 5.55 -2.43
C LEU A 53 -10.16 7.02 -2.58
N ALA A 54 -9.18 7.87 -2.78
CA ALA A 54 -9.43 9.29 -3.00
C ALA A 54 -10.21 9.49 -4.30
N SER A 55 -9.94 8.67 -5.31
CA SER A 55 -10.65 8.75 -6.58
C SER A 55 -11.91 7.90 -6.62
N HIS A 56 -11.94 6.83 -5.84
CA HIS A 56 -13.05 5.89 -5.85
C HIS A 56 -13.52 5.62 -4.42
N PRO A 57 -14.05 6.63 -3.74
CA PRO A 57 -14.36 6.48 -2.32
C PRO A 57 -15.51 5.52 -2.01
N ASN A 58 -16.32 5.18 -3.01
CA ASN A 58 -17.43 4.28 -2.78
C ASN A 58 -17.12 2.84 -3.17
N ASP A 59 -15.89 2.54 -3.53
CA ASP A 59 -15.54 1.20 -3.99
C ASP A 59 -14.43 0.62 -3.16
N VAL A 60 -14.62 0.57 -1.86
CA VAL A 60 -13.61 0.08 -0.94
C VAL A 60 -13.18 -1.36 -1.27
N THR A 61 -14.16 -2.22 -1.53
CA THR A 61 -13.87 -3.61 -1.83
C THR A 61 -13.06 -3.73 -3.13
N GLY A 62 -13.46 -3.01 -4.15
CA GLY A 62 -12.75 -3.04 -5.42
C GLY A 62 -11.32 -2.52 -5.30
N VAL A 63 -11.14 -1.48 -4.50
CA VAL A 63 -9.80 -0.94 -4.28
C VAL A 63 -8.92 -1.98 -3.59
N GLY A 64 -9.45 -2.65 -2.57
CA GLY A 64 -8.69 -3.69 -1.87
C GLY A 64 -8.27 -4.80 -2.82
N MET A 65 -9.15 -5.22 -3.68
CA MET A 65 -8.83 -6.26 -4.65
C MET A 65 -7.81 -5.77 -5.68
N ARG A 66 -7.92 -4.54 -6.08
CA ARG A 66 -6.99 -3.97 -7.06
C ARG A 66 -5.55 -3.96 -6.57
N VAL A 67 -5.36 -3.74 -5.27
CA VAL A 67 -4.01 -3.71 -4.75
C VAL A 67 -3.55 -5.07 -4.24
N GLY A 68 -4.33 -6.13 -4.51
CA GLY A 68 -3.87 -7.49 -4.27
C GLY A 68 -4.41 -8.18 -3.04
N TYR A 69 -5.40 -7.63 -2.35
CA TYR A 69 -6.00 -8.31 -1.21
C TYR A 69 -7.15 -9.19 -1.68
N GLU A 70 -7.14 -10.43 -1.25
CA GLU A 70 -8.21 -11.35 -1.60
C GLU A 70 -9.36 -11.29 -0.62
N SER A 71 -9.13 -10.77 0.56
CA SER A 71 -10.15 -10.71 1.60
C SER A 71 -10.41 -9.27 1.99
N PRO A 72 -11.64 -8.80 1.87
CA PRO A 72 -11.97 -7.44 2.32
C PRO A 72 -11.71 -7.24 3.81
N SER A 73 -11.90 -8.28 4.61
CA SER A 73 -11.64 -8.19 6.04
C SER A 73 -10.16 -7.95 6.32
N GLN A 74 -9.31 -8.66 5.62
CA GLN A 74 -7.89 -8.49 5.80
C GLN A 74 -7.45 -7.10 5.34
N PHE A 75 -7.98 -6.64 4.22
CA PHE A 75 -7.68 -5.32 3.72
C PHE A 75 -8.07 -4.25 4.74
N SER A 76 -9.27 -4.32 5.26
CA SER A 76 -9.75 -3.36 6.25
C SER A 76 -8.89 -3.36 7.50
N ARG A 77 -8.54 -4.55 7.99
CA ARG A 77 -7.77 -4.66 9.20
C ARG A 77 -6.38 -4.07 9.05
N GLU A 78 -5.72 -4.39 7.95
CA GLU A 78 -4.38 -3.90 7.73
C GLU A 78 -4.35 -2.42 7.38
N TYR A 79 -5.36 -1.95 6.67
CA TYR A 79 -5.49 -0.54 6.37
C TYR A 79 -5.67 0.26 7.67
N ARG A 80 -6.55 -0.20 8.53
CA ARG A 80 -6.78 0.48 9.80
C ARG A 80 -5.52 0.51 10.66
N ARG A 81 -4.76 -0.57 10.62
CA ARG A 81 -3.53 -0.63 11.41
C ARG A 81 -2.53 0.42 10.94
N LEU A 82 -2.44 0.65 9.65
CA LEU A 82 -1.49 1.61 9.12
C LEU A 82 -1.98 3.04 9.22
N PHE A 83 -3.23 3.28 8.88
CA PHE A 83 -3.75 4.64 8.78
C PHE A 83 -4.63 5.07 9.95
N GLY A 84 -4.90 4.21 10.88
CA GLY A 84 -5.67 4.57 12.07
C GLY A 84 -7.17 4.55 11.90
N ALA A 85 -7.68 4.27 10.73
CA ALA A 85 -9.11 4.23 10.47
C ALA A 85 -9.41 3.23 9.36
N PRO A 86 -10.60 2.63 9.35
CA PRO A 86 -10.96 1.70 8.27
C PRO A 86 -11.02 2.40 6.92
N PRO A 87 -10.88 1.65 5.84
CA PRO A 87 -10.87 2.28 4.51
C PRO A 87 -12.11 3.10 4.20
N SER A 88 -13.29 2.63 4.62
CA SER A 88 -14.51 3.36 4.33
C SER A 88 -14.53 4.72 5.01
N GLN A 89 -14.06 4.76 6.26
CA GLN A 89 -14.02 6.00 7.00
C GLN A 89 -12.96 6.94 6.44
N ASP A 90 -11.80 6.40 6.11
CA ASP A 90 -10.72 7.20 5.55
C ASP A 90 -11.09 7.69 4.16
N ALA A 91 -11.82 6.90 3.37
CA ALA A 91 -12.30 7.33 2.07
C ALA A 91 -13.20 8.55 2.19
N ALA A 92 -14.06 8.56 3.21
CA ALA A 92 -14.93 9.71 3.42
C ALA A 92 -14.10 10.95 3.78
N ARG A 93 -13.08 10.78 4.58
CA ARG A 93 -12.20 11.87 4.93
C ARG A 93 -11.41 12.38 3.74
N LEU A 94 -10.91 11.48 2.92
CA LEU A 94 -10.15 11.85 1.72
C LEU A 94 -11.04 12.58 0.73
N ARG A 95 -12.29 12.14 0.60
CA ARG A 95 -13.22 12.78 -0.28
C ARG A 95 -13.52 14.19 0.18
N ALA A 96 -13.73 14.39 1.47
CA ALA A 96 -14.00 15.71 2.02
C ALA A 96 -12.80 16.62 1.84
N ALA A 97 -11.61 16.12 2.13
CA ALA A 97 -10.41 16.91 1.99
C ALA A 97 -10.15 17.26 0.54
N HIS A 98 -10.38 16.32 -0.36
CA HIS A 98 -10.15 16.55 -1.77
C HIS A 98 -11.13 17.58 -2.31
N GLY A 99 -12.38 17.52 -1.89
CA GLY A 99 -13.36 18.47 -2.30
C GLY A 99 -13.14 19.83 -1.68
N ALA A 100 -12.57 19.88 -0.50
CA ALA A 100 -12.33 21.14 0.18
C ALA A 100 -11.00 21.74 -0.20
N ALA A 101 -10.16 21.03 -0.82
CA ALA A 101 -8.86 21.53 -1.16
C ALA A 101 -8.94 22.13 -2.49
N PRO A 102 -9.36 23.20 -2.64
CA PRO A 102 -9.53 23.80 -3.86
C PRO A 102 -8.24 23.95 -4.43
N ALA A 103 -8.23 23.72 -5.30
CA ALA A 103 -7.21 23.96 -5.97
C ALA A 103 -6.37 24.95 -5.64
N THR A 104 -6.25 25.17 -4.68
CA THR A 104 -5.34 26.05 -4.27
C THR A 104 -4.10 25.77 -4.83
N LEU A 105 -3.94 25.00 -5.39
CA LEU A 105 -2.67 24.84 -5.84
C LEU A 105 -2.39 25.25 -7.13
#